data_71a8d3e3d913d4dd5889199a35417d94
#
_entry.id   71a8d3e3d913d4dd5889199a35417d94
#
_cell.length_a   1.000
_cell.length_b   1.000
_cell.length_c   1.000
_cell.angle_alpha   90.00
_cell.angle_beta   90.00
_cell.angle_gamma   90.00
#
_symmetry.space_group_name_H-M   'P 1'
#
loop_
_entity.id
_entity.type
_entity.pdbx_description
1 polymer ?
#
loop_
_entity_poly.entity_id
_entity_poly.type
_entity_poly.pdbx_seq_one_letter_code
_entity_poly.pdbx_strand_id
1 'polypeptide(L)'
;LAMLEAAGVPYRVVTNYSLAHRTTLAAGVSRQFGRPVRPDTIITAASAAAAHTALHHAGQPLLVLASPDALREWAGQHVVPPDEADGPDRLGAAVVIGDAGDDLSFRNLDIAFRQVRAGAAFVAMHRNLWWVTPKGVTLDAGALVVGLEHALGRRATVAGKPSQVVFREAIRELTADVQRAGGRR
;
A
#
# COMPACT_ATOMS: atom_id res chain seq x y z
N LEU A 1 -14.29 9.36 -16.77
CA LEU A 1 -13.94 7.94 -16.96
C LEU A 1 -14.73 7.35 -18.13
N ALA A 2 -16.07 7.49 -18.18
CA ALA A 2 -16.89 6.95 -19.28
C ALA A 2 -16.40 7.35 -20.69
N MET A 3 -15.93 8.58 -20.87
CA MET A 3 -15.38 9.04 -22.15
C MET A 3 -14.08 8.32 -22.52
N LEU A 4 -13.18 8.07 -21.53
CA LEU A 4 -11.94 7.32 -21.75
C LEU A 4 -12.24 5.87 -22.13
N GLU A 5 -13.19 5.24 -21.42
CA GLU A 5 -13.64 3.88 -21.71
C GLU A 5 -14.25 3.76 -23.10
N ALA A 6 -15.15 4.68 -23.46
CA ALA A 6 -15.76 4.72 -24.79
C ALA A 6 -14.73 4.95 -25.91
N ALA A 7 -13.69 5.71 -25.64
CA ALA A 7 -12.59 5.96 -26.57
C ALA A 7 -11.51 4.86 -26.56
N GLY A 8 -11.65 3.82 -25.73
CA GLY A 8 -10.64 2.75 -25.60
C GLY A 8 -9.30 3.24 -25.03
N VAL A 9 -9.29 4.38 -24.33
CA VAL A 9 -8.08 4.96 -23.76
C VAL A 9 -7.80 4.31 -22.40
N PRO A 10 -6.68 3.60 -22.21
CA PRO A 10 -6.35 3.01 -20.93
C PRO A 10 -6.04 4.08 -19.88
N TYR A 11 -6.51 3.87 -18.66
CA TYR A 11 -6.32 4.80 -17.54
C TYR A 11 -6.09 4.07 -16.23
N ARG A 12 -5.55 4.78 -15.24
CA ARG A 12 -5.47 4.36 -13.84
C ARG A 12 -5.97 5.46 -12.91
N VAL A 13 -6.74 5.07 -11.91
CA VAL A 13 -7.14 5.92 -10.78
C VAL A 13 -6.19 5.67 -9.63
N VAL A 14 -5.45 6.68 -9.22
CA VAL A 14 -4.43 6.58 -8.17
C VAL A 14 -4.92 7.22 -6.87
N THR A 15 -4.91 6.47 -5.78
CA THR A 15 -5.38 6.93 -4.47
C THR A 15 -4.42 6.53 -3.34
N ASN A 16 -4.35 7.35 -2.27
CA ASN A 16 -3.63 7.00 -1.04
C ASN A 16 -4.42 6.05 -0.12
N TYR A 17 -5.57 5.56 -0.56
CA TYR A 17 -6.37 4.63 0.22
C TYR A 17 -5.55 3.37 0.57
N SER A 18 -5.56 2.97 1.85
CA SER A 18 -4.74 1.88 2.40
C SER A 18 -5.55 0.88 3.24
N LEU A 19 -6.86 1.17 3.48
CA LEU A 19 -7.70 0.37 4.37
C LEU A 19 -8.27 -0.91 3.75
N ALA A 20 -8.27 -1.04 2.41
CA ALA A 20 -8.89 -2.20 1.78
C ALA A 20 -8.19 -2.59 0.48
N HIS A 21 -8.35 -3.85 0.12
CA HIS A 21 -7.97 -4.37 -1.19
C HIS A 21 -8.68 -3.63 -2.32
N ARG A 22 -8.02 -3.47 -3.46
CA ARG A 22 -8.56 -2.74 -4.63
C ARG A 22 -9.91 -3.27 -5.11
N THR A 23 -10.21 -4.57 -4.95
CA THR A 23 -11.53 -5.13 -5.33
C THR A 23 -12.64 -4.62 -4.42
N THR A 24 -12.39 -4.53 -3.11
CA THR A 24 -13.34 -4.00 -2.13
C THR A 24 -13.60 -2.52 -2.37
N LEU A 25 -12.53 -1.75 -2.62
CA LEU A 25 -12.64 -0.34 -2.98
C LEU A 25 -13.43 -0.15 -4.27
N ALA A 26 -13.12 -0.90 -5.33
CA ALA A 26 -13.82 -0.85 -6.61
C ALA A 26 -15.32 -1.13 -6.47
N ALA A 27 -15.67 -2.15 -5.68
CA ALA A 27 -17.08 -2.47 -5.40
C ALA A 27 -17.80 -1.33 -4.64
N GLY A 28 -17.14 -0.69 -3.68
CA GLY A 28 -17.67 0.48 -2.96
C GLY A 28 -17.92 1.66 -3.88
N VAL A 29 -16.92 2.02 -4.70
CA VAL A 29 -17.00 3.11 -5.68
C VAL A 29 -18.06 2.82 -6.75
N SER A 30 -18.18 1.57 -7.20
CA SER A 30 -19.20 1.15 -8.16
C SER A 30 -20.62 1.41 -7.64
N ARG A 31 -20.86 1.04 -6.37
CA ARG A 31 -22.16 1.32 -5.72
C ARG A 31 -22.45 2.82 -5.62
N GLN A 32 -21.43 3.60 -5.23
CA GLN A 32 -21.58 5.04 -5.05
C GLN A 32 -21.86 5.79 -6.38
N PHE A 33 -21.23 5.36 -7.48
CA PHE A 33 -21.38 5.98 -8.79
C PHE A 33 -22.50 5.36 -9.64
N GLY A 34 -23.16 4.29 -9.16
CA GLY A 34 -24.20 3.58 -9.92
C GLY A 34 -23.71 2.92 -11.21
N ARG A 35 -22.40 2.66 -11.32
CA ARG A 35 -21.79 2.04 -12.51
C ARG A 35 -20.59 1.18 -12.13
N PRO A 36 -20.30 0.10 -12.88
CA PRO A 36 -19.13 -0.74 -12.61
C PRO A 36 -17.82 0.05 -12.72
N VAL A 37 -16.94 -0.15 -11.73
CA VAL A 37 -15.54 0.29 -11.74
C VAL A 37 -14.69 -0.96 -11.63
N ARG A 38 -13.78 -1.13 -12.58
CA ARG A 38 -12.92 -2.33 -12.62
C ARG A 38 -11.78 -2.20 -11.60
N PRO A 39 -11.52 -3.22 -10.76
CA PRO A 39 -10.44 -3.18 -9.77
C PRO A 39 -9.05 -2.95 -10.36
N ASP A 40 -8.80 -3.47 -11.57
CA ASP A 40 -7.53 -3.33 -12.28
C ASP A 40 -7.28 -1.91 -12.82
N THR A 41 -8.28 -1.01 -12.78
CA THR A 41 -8.09 0.41 -13.08
C THR A 41 -7.72 1.24 -11.85
N ILE A 42 -7.70 0.64 -10.64
CA ILE A 42 -7.41 1.34 -9.40
C ILE A 42 -6.02 0.91 -8.88
N ILE A 43 -5.20 1.90 -8.56
CA ILE A 43 -3.96 1.72 -7.81
C ILE A 43 -4.11 2.41 -6.47
N THR A 44 -4.08 1.62 -5.41
CA THR A 44 -4.11 2.10 -4.02
C THR A 44 -2.69 2.24 -3.47
N ALA A 45 -2.53 2.96 -2.34
CA ALA A 45 -1.24 2.98 -1.65
C ALA A 45 -0.82 1.58 -1.17
N ALA A 46 -1.78 0.73 -0.78
CA ALA A 46 -1.53 -0.66 -0.41
C ALA A 46 -1.02 -1.47 -1.60
N SER A 47 -1.72 -1.42 -2.77
CA SER A 47 -1.30 -2.15 -3.96
C SER A 47 0.04 -1.69 -4.52
N ALA A 48 0.33 -0.39 -4.45
CA ALA A 48 1.63 0.14 -4.84
C ALA A 48 2.76 -0.31 -3.91
N ALA A 49 2.49 -0.37 -2.59
CA ALA A 49 3.44 -0.91 -1.61
C ALA A 49 3.69 -2.41 -1.83
N ALA A 50 2.63 -3.18 -2.10
CA ALA A 50 2.75 -4.62 -2.41
C ALA A 50 3.55 -4.86 -3.70
N ALA A 51 3.32 -4.08 -4.76
CA ALA A 51 4.10 -4.15 -5.99
C ALA A 51 5.58 -3.78 -5.75
N HIS A 52 5.83 -2.75 -4.92
CA HIS A 52 7.19 -2.35 -4.54
C HIS A 52 7.92 -3.47 -3.79
N THR A 53 7.29 -4.11 -2.80
CA THR A 53 7.91 -5.22 -2.06
C THR A 53 8.11 -6.45 -2.92
N ALA A 54 7.18 -6.78 -3.82
CA ALA A 54 7.34 -7.86 -4.78
C ALA A 54 8.55 -7.66 -5.71
N LEU A 55 8.82 -6.41 -6.08
CA LEU A 55 9.95 -6.07 -6.96
C LEU A 55 11.29 -6.10 -6.21
N HIS A 56 11.35 -5.58 -4.99
CA HIS A 56 12.61 -5.32 -4.28
C HIS A 56 12.94 -6.35 -3.19
N HIS A 57 11.96 -7.16 -2.77
CA HIS A 57 12.07 -8.12 -1.66
C HIS A 57 11.41 -9.46 -2.00
N ALA A 58 11.44 -9.87 -3.28
CA ALA A 58 10.82 -11.12 -3.75
C ALA A 58 11.28 -12.34 -2.93
N GLY A 59 10.33 -13.13 -2.44
CA GLY A 59 10.57 -14.33 -1.65
C GLY A 59 11.12 -14.11 -0.24
N GLN A 60 11.35 -12.87 0.15
CA GLN A 60 11.86 -12.53 1.48
C GLN A 60 10.71 -12.27 2.47
N PRO A 61 10.92 -12.51 3.79
CA PRO A 61 9.90 -12.26 4.79
C PRO A 61 9.63 -10.75 4.95
N LEU A 62 8.35 -10.38 5.05
CA LEU A 62 7.87 -9.01 5.16
C LEU A 62 7.02 -8.87 6.42
N LEU A 63 7.31 -7.87 7.26
CA LEU A 63 6.37 -7.43 8.30
C LEU A 63 5.46 -6.35 7.72
N VAL A 64 4.17 -6.66 7.58
CA VAL A 64 3.19 -5.73 7.01
C VAL A 64 2.12 -5.41 8.05
N LEU A 65 2.09 -4.15 8.50
CA LEU A 65 1.03 -3.63 9.37
C LEU A 65 -0.03 -2.96 8.50
N ALA A 66 -1.12 -3.66 8.25
CA ALA A 66 -2.22 -3.24 7.41
C ALA A 66 -3.52 -3.92 7.85
N SER A 67 -4.67 -3.38 7.46
CA SER A 67 -5.95 -4.04 7.71
C SER A 67 -5.98 -5.44 7.05
N PRO A 68 -6.78 -6.38 7.58
CA PRO A 68 -6.89 -7.72 7.01
C PRO A 68 -7.30 -7.73 5.53
N ASP A 69 -8.14 -6.79 5.09
CA ASP A 69 -8.55 -6.70 3.69
C ASP A 69 -7.42 -6.13 2.80
N ALA A 70 -6.68 -5.13 3.27
CA ALA A 70 -5.54 -4.57 2.55
C ALA A 70 -4.39 -5.59 2.43
N LEU A 71 -4.17 -6.46 3.42
CA LEU A 71 -3.17 -7.53 3.38
C LEU A 71 -3.32 -8.48 2.18
N ARG A 72 -4.51 -8.59 1.60
CA ARG A 72 -4.76 -9.37 0.37
C ARG A 72 -3.96 -8.87 -0.83
N GLU A 73 -3.48 -7.62 -0.83
CA GLU A 73 -2.60 -7.10 -1.89
C GLU A 73 -1.22 -7.81 -1.90
N TRP A 74 -0.80 -8.41 -0.78
CA TRP A 74 0.43 -9.20 -0.67
C TRP A 74 0.21 -10.70 -0.95
N ALA A 75 -0.89 -11.09 -1.58
CA ALA A 75 -1.11 -12.49 -1.94
C ALA A 75 0.08 -13.03 -2.77
N GLY A 76 0.64 -14.18 -2.31
CA GLY A 76 1.82 -14.79 -2.91
C GLY A 76 3.18 -14.23 -2.45
N GLN A 77 3.20 -13.22 -1.57
CA GLN A 77 4.42 -12.78 -0.89
C GLN A 77 4.52 -13.39 0.51
N HIS A 78 5.72 -13.48 1.04
CA HIS A 78 5.96 -14.06 2.38
C HIS A 78 5.74 -12.99 3.47
N VAL A 79 4.48 -12.80 3.88
CA VAL A 79 4.14 -11.91 5.01
C VAL A 79 4.22 -12.71 6.30
N VAL A 80 4.96 -12.17 7.29
CA VAL A 80 5.07 -12.74 8.64
C VAL A 80 4.24 -11.91 9.62
N PRO A 81 3.53 -12.56 10.55
CA PRO A 81 2.78 -11.86 11.59
C PRO A 81 3.72 -11.15 12.58
N PRO A 82 3.25 -10.10 13.30
CA PRO A 82 4.07 -9.39 14.26
C PRO A 82 4.70 -10.29 15.34
N ASP A 83 3.99 -11.30 15.80
CA ASP A 83 4.49 -12.22 16.85
C ASP A 83 5.71 -13.02 16.38
N GLU A 84 5.79 -13.41 15.13
CA GLU A 84 6.95 -14.09 14.55
C GLU A 84 8.12 -13.12 14.32
N ALA A 85 7.83 -11.84 14.12
CA ALA A 85 8.83 -10.79 13.96
C ALA A 85 9.32 -10.22 15.32
N ASP A 86 8.74 -10.67 16.45
CA ASP A 86 9.06 -10.18 17.80
C ASP A 86 10.31 -10.86 18.36
N GLY A 87 11.48 -10.49 17.85
CA GLY A 87 12.78 -11.02 18.27
C GLY A 87 13.89 -9.99 18.17
N PRO A 88 15.08 -10.30 18.73
CA PRO A 88 16.25 -9.40 18.68
C PRO A 88 16.86 -9.30 17.28
N ASP A 89 16.71 -10.34 16.48
CA ASP A 89 17.28 -10.43 15.15
C ASP A 89 16.30 -9.92 14.07
N ARG A 90 16.86 -9.44 12.97
CA ARG A 90 16.06 -9.05 11.82
C ARG A 90 15.44 -10.28 11.18
N LEU A 91 14.13 -10.43 11.30
CA LEU A 91 13.37 -11.46 10.61
C LEU A 91 12.91 -10.97 9.23
N GLY A 92 12.41 -9.72 9.13
CA GLY A 92 11.87 -9.15 7.91
C GLY A 92 12.93 -8.45 7.05
N ALA A 93 12.85 -8.64 5.74
CA ALA A 93 13.63 -7.85 4.79
C ALA A 93 13.07 -6.43 4.63
N ALA A 94 11.76 -6.27 4.82
CA ALA A 94 11.09 -4.99 4.84
C ALA A 94 9.96 -4.94 5.87
N VAL A 95 9.78 -3.75 6.44
CA VAL A 95 8.63 -3.36 7.26
C VAL A 95 7.76 -2.42 6.43
N VAL A 96 6.50 -2.76 6.29
CA VAL A 96 5.51 -1.93 5.57
C VAL A 96 4.44 -1.47 6.57
N ILE A 97 4.16 -0.17 6.61
CA ILE A 97 3.15 0.40 7.49
C ILE A 97 2.09 1.14 6.68
N GLY A 98 0.83 0.79 6.90
CA GLY A 98 -0.37 1.47 6.43
C GLY A 98 -1.42 1.51 7.51
N ASP A 99 -2.69 1.70 7.14
CA ASP A 99 -3.79 1.64 8.08
C ASP A 99 -4.08 0.22 8.53
N ALA A 100 -3.88 -0.03 9.83
CA ALA A 100 -4.15 -1.31 10.46
C ALA A 100 -5.07 -1.17 11.69
N GLY A 101 -5.70 0.01 11.89
CA GLY A 101 -6.57 0.25 13.02
C GLY A 101 -5.85 -0.02 14.35
N ASP A 102 -6.46 -0.81 15.23
CA ASP A 102 -5.92 -1.14 16.56
C ASP A 102 -4.63 -1.99 16.50
N ASP A 103 -4.34 -2.63 15.35
CA ASP A 103 -3.07 -3.33 15.14
C ASP A 103 -1.86 -2.38 14.99
N LEU A 104 -2.08 -1.06 14.84
CA LEU A 104 -1.05 -0.04 15.04
C LEU A 104 -0.79 0.23 16.54
N SER A 105 -0.81 -0.82 17.33
CA SER A 105 -0.52 -0.80 18.77
C SER A 105 0.94 -0.39 19.03
N PHE A 106 1.21 0.09 20.25
CA PHE A 106 2.58 0.36 20.67
C PHE A 106 3.49 -0.87 20.49
N ARG A 107 3.00 -2.06 20.84
CA ARG A 107 3.75 -3.33 20.69
C ARG A 107 4.15 -3.55 19.22
N ASN A 108 3.22 -3.49 18.29
CA ASN A 108 3.50 -3.77 16.89
C ASN A 108 4.39 -2.69 16.25
N LEU A 109 4.23 -1.42 16.67
CA LEU A 109 5.11 -0.34 16.24
C LEU A 109 6.53 -0.48 16.82
N ASP A 110 6.69 -0.98 18.06
CA ASP A 110 7.99 -1.28 18.63
C ASP A 110 8.68 -2.44 17.90
N ILE A 111 7.94 -3.50 17.55
CA ILE A 111 8.47 -4.57 16.71
C ILE A 111 8.95 -4.00 15.36
N ALA A 112 8.12 -3.21 14.68
CA ALA A 112 8.46 -2.55 13.43
C ALA A 112 9.73 -1.69 13.57
N PHE A 113 9.82 -0.89 14.63
CA PHE A 113 10.98 -0.06 14.94
C PHE A 113 12.26 -0.90 15.08
N ARG A 114 12.21 -1.98 15.89
CA ARG A 114 13.37 -2.88 16.09
C ARG A 114 13.80 -3.55 14.79
N GLN A 115 12.87 -4.03 13.97
CA GLN A 115 13.16 -4.62 12.66
C GLN A 115 13.86 -3.63 11.73
N VAL A 116 13.36 -2.39 11.65
CA VAL A 116 13.99 -1.34 10.83
C VAL A 116 15.36 -0.95 11.36
N ARG A 117 15.54 -0.87 12.69
CA ARG A 117 16.86 -0.64 13.31
C ARG A 117 17.84 -1.76 13.01
N ALA A 118 17.39 -3.00 12.97
CA ALA A 118 18.20 -4.16 12.59
C ALA A 118 18.54 -4.22 11.09
N GLY A 119 18.04 -3.28 10.29
CA GLY A 119 18.40 -3.12 8.88
C GLY A 119 17.33 -3.51 7.87
N ALA A 120 16.08 -3.82 8.30
CA ALA A 120 14.97 -3.99 7.38
C ALA A 120 14.71 -2.69 6.59
N ALA A 121 14.27 -2.82 5.34
CA ALA A 121 13.78 -1.67 4.58
C ALA A 121 12.53 -1.10 5.25
N PHE A 122 12.39 0.23 5.28
CA PHE A 122 11.23 0.88 5.84
C PHE A 122 10.36 1.44 4.72
N VAL A 123 9.13 0.92 4.59
CA VAL A 123 8.14 1.30 3.58
C VAL A 123 6.89 1.83 4.28
N ALA A 124 6.37 2.95 3.81
CA ALA A 124 5.09 3.49 4.24
C ALA A 124 4.12 3.50 3.06
N MET A 125 2.88 3.04 3.27
CA MET A 125 1.86 3.14 2.23
C MET A 125 1.58 4.60 1.88
N HIS A 126 1.50 5.48 2.89
CA HIS A 126 1.39 6.93 2.74
C HIS A 126 1.92 7.66 3.99
N ARG A 127 1.96 8.99 3.92
CA ARG A 127 2.35 9.87 5.05
C ARG A 127 1.28 10.90 5.40
N ASN A 128 0.00 10.62 5.10
CA ASN A 128 -1.09 11.48 5.54
C ASN A 128 -1.14 11.49 7.08
N LEU A 129 -1.16 12.66 7.69
CA LEU A 129 -1.17 12.79 9.15
C LEU A 129 -2.57 12.64 9.73
N TRP A 130 -3.58 13.00 8.98
CA TRP A 130 -4.98 12.96 9.33
C TRP A 130 -5.86 12.91 8.09
N TRP A 131 -7.11 12.54 8.27
CA TRP A 131 -8.13 12.55 7.24
C TRP A 131 -9.49 12.92 7.82
N VAL A 132 -10.46 13.23 6.97
CA VAL A 132 -11.82 13.61 7.41
C VAL A 132 -12.71 12.38 7.32
N THR A 133 -13.38 12.07 8.43
CA THR A 133 -14.37 11.01 8.54
C THR A 133 -15.73 11.61 8.95
N PRO A 134 -16.82 10.82 8.95
CA PRO A 134 -18.09 11.26 9.54
C PRO A 134 -18.01 11.67 11.02
N LYS A 135 -16.96 11.22 11.73
CA LYS A 135 -16.67 11.60 13.12
C LYS A 135 -15.80 12.87 13.24
N GLY A 136 -15.46 13.51 12.12
CA GLY A 136 -14.57 14.67 12.05
C GLY A 136 -13.14 14.31 11.62
N VAL A 137 -12.21 15.20 11.95
CA VAL A 137 -10.77 15.01 11.68
C VAL A 137 -10.26 13.87 12.55
N THR A 138 -9.67 12.87 11.91
CA THR A 138 -9.19 11.64 12.55
C THR A 138 -7.71 11.45 12.24
N LEU A 139 -6.93 10.96 13.21
CA LEU A 139 -5.53 10.60 13.04
C LEU A 139 -5.39 9.54 11.94
N ASP A 140 -4.35 9.68 11.12
CA ASP A 140 -4.04 8.73 10.04
C ASP A 140 -2.71 8.01 10.34
N ALA A 141 -2.50 6.83 9.79
CA ALA A 141 -1.32 6.00 9.99
C ALA A 141 0.01 6.74 9.68
N GLY A 142 -0.02 7.69 8.75
CA GLY A 142 1.14 8.51 8.42
C GLY A 142 1.71 9.30 9.58
N ALA A 143 0.92 9.64 10.60
CA ALA A 143 1.41 10.30 11.82
C ALA A 143 2.33 9.36 12.63
N LEU A 144 1.98 8.08 12.72
CA LEU A 144 2.80 7.05 13.37
C LEU A 144 4.05 6.74 12.57
N VAL A 145 3.95 6.70 11.24
CA VAL A 145 5.11 6.59 10.34
C VAL A 145 6.10 7.72 10.58
N VAL A 146 5.64 8.98 10.66
CA VAL A 146 6.48 10.15 10.92
C VAL A 146 7.14 10.06 12.31
N GLY A 147 6.42 9.57 13.32
CA GLY A 147 6.98 9.30 14.65
C GLY A 147 8.13 8.29 14.60
N LEU A 148 7.94 7.18 13.89
CA LEU A 148 8.99 6.16 13.70
C LEU A 148 10.16 6.71 12.87
N GLU A 149 9.93 7.46 11.81
CA GLU A 149 10.99 8.12 11.03
C GLU A 149 11.87 9.01 11.92
N HIS A 150 11.24 9.77 12.82
CA HIS A 150 11.94 10.63 13.76
C HIS A 150 12.79 9.83 14.74
N ALA A 151 12.22 8.79 15.34
CA ALA A 151 12.92 7.91 16.28
C ALA A 151 14.07 7.13 15.61
N LEU A 152 13.92 6.75 14.34
CA LEU A 152 14.92 6.01 13.56
C LEU A 152 16.00 6.90 12.94
N GLY A 153 15.78 8.22 12.86
CA GLY A 153 16.66 9.15 12.14
C GLY A 153 16.70 8.90 10.62
N ARG A 154 15.70 8.22 10.06
CA ARG A 154 15.63 7.87 8.62
C ARG A 154 14.21 7.91 8.09
N ARG A 155 14.07 8.25 6.79
CA ARG A 155 12.78 8.31 6.12
C ARG A 155 12.36 6.95 5.59
N ALA A 156 11.05 6.71 5.60
CA ALA A 156 10.45 5.59 4.89
C ALA A 156 10.43 5.84 3.37
N THR A 157 10.52 4.78 2.58
CA THR A 157 10.11 4.80 1.18
C THR A 157 8.59 4.88 1.14
N VAL A 158 8.04 5.97 0.62
CA VAL A 158 6.58 6.16 0.51
C VAL A 158 6.09 5.53 -0.78
N ALA A 159 5.10 4.64 -0.70
CA ALA A 159 4.50 4.01 -1.87
C ALA A 159 3.42 4.87 -2.52
N GLY A 160 2.58 5.56 -1.73
CA GLY A 160 1.47 6.41 -2.19
C GLY A 160 1.90 7.78 -2.72
N LYS A 161 0.92 8.55 -3.20
CA LYS A 161 1.15 9.92 -3.69
C LYS A 161 1.74 10.84 -2.60
N PRO A 162 2.62 11.77 -2.96
CA PRO A 162 3.12 12.17 -4.29
C PRO A 162 4.37 11.38 -4.74
N SER A 163 4.64 10.21 -4.16
CA SER A 163 5.84 9.43 -4.44
C SER A 163 5.89 8.91 -5.89
N GLN A 164 7.09 8.82 -6.42
CA GLN A 164 7.33 8.21 -7.73
C GLN A 164 6.96 6.71 -7.77
N VAL A 165 6.94 6.01 -6.64
CA VAL A 165 6.63 4.58 -6.57
C VAL A 165 5.26 4.29 -7.18
N VAL A 166 4.21 4.98 -6.72
CA VAL A 166 2.85 4.77 -7.23
C VAL A 166 2.70 5.14 -8.70
N PHE A 167 3.40 6.18 -9.16
CA PHE A 167 3.31 6.60 -10.56
C PHE A 167 4.07 5.67 -11.50
N ARG A 168 5.22 5.14 -11.07
CA ARG A 168 5.93 4.09 -11.82
C ARG A 168 5.09 2.83 -11.95
N GLU A 169 4.40 2.43 -10.89
CA GLU A 169 3.47 1.29 -10.94
C GLU A 169 2.32 1.56 -11.90
N ALA A 170 1.72 2.76 -11.88
CA ALA A 170 0.68 3.15 -12.82
C ALA A 170 1.15 3.08 -14.28
N ILE A 171 2.35 3.58 -14.56
CA ILE A 171 2.95 3.53 -15.89
C ILE A 171 3.22 2.08 -16.30
N ARG A 172 3.77 1.26 -15.41
CA ARG A 172 4.06 -0.16 -15.68
C ARG A 172 2.79 -0.91 -16.09
N GLU A 173 1.71 -0.76 -15.32
CA GLU A 173 0.43 -1.40 -15.63
C GLU A 173 -0.22 -0.87 -16.92
N LEU A 174 -0.17 0.45 -17.16
CA LEU A 174 -0.66 1.05 -18.39
C LEU A 174 0.10 0.56 -19.62
N THR A 175 1.43 0.48 -19.52
CA THR A 175 2.29 -0.04 -20.60
C THR A 175 1.93 -1.49 -20.94
N ALA A 176 1.72 -2.32 -19.93
CA ALA A 176 1.31 -3.71 -20.12
C ALA A 176 -0.07 -3.83 -20.81
N ASP A 177 -1.01 -2.93 -20.51
CA ASP A 177 -2.32 -2.91 -21.17
C ASP A 177 -2.20 -2.52 -22.64
N VAL A 178 -1.40 -1.49 -22.96
CA VAL A 178 -1.16 -1.05 -24.35
C VAL A 178 -0.52 -2.16 -25.16
N GLN A 179 0.48 -2.86 -24.59
CA GLN A 179 1.13 -3.99 -25.26
C GLN A 179 0.16 -5.15 -25.54
N ARG A 180 -0.70 -5.50 -24.57
CA ARG A 180 -1.75 -6.52 -24.75
C ARG A 180 -2.76 -6.13 -25.82
N ALA A 181 -3.12 -4.85 -25.91
CA ALA A 181 -4.04 -4.36 -26.94
C ALA A 181 -3.40 -4.31 -28.33
N GLY A 182 -2.12 -3.90 -28.43
CA GLY A 182 -1.37 -3.83 -29.70
C GLY A 182 -1.03 -5.18 -30.30
N GLY A 183 -0.83 -6.22 -29.49
CA GLY A 183 -0.52 -7.59 -29.95
C GLY A 183 -1.73 -8.38 -30.47
N ARG A 184 -2.93 -7.79 -30.50
CA ARG A 184 -4.18 -8.39 -31.02
C ARG A 184 -4.58 -7.87 -32.40
N ARG A 185 -3.68 -7.17 -33.10
CA ARG A 185 -3.92 -6.69 -34.48
C ARG A 185 -3.18 -7.55 -35.48
#